data_c57588ee5ce218c561f42b8bf30dd0e3
#
_entry.id   c57588ee5ce218c561f42b8bf30dd0e3
#
_cell.length_a   1.000
_cell.length_b   1.000
_cell.length_c   1.000
_cell.angle_alpha   90.00
_cell.angle_beta   90.00
_cell.angle_gamma   90.00
#
_symmetry.space_group_name_H-M   'P 1'
#
loop_
_entity.id
_entity.type
_entity.pdbx_description
1 polymer ?
#
loop_
_entity_poly.entity_id
_entity_poly.type
_entity_poly.pdbx_seq_one_letter_code
_entity_poly.pdbx_strand_id
1 'polypeptide(L)'
;MKYEIQRTSQFKKDYKAAVKRNLDMEQLKKVVKILADGETLPEEYDDHTLKGKYSGYRECHIQPDWLLVYKITEDLLILSLYRTGTHSDLF
;
A
#
# COMPACT_ATOMS: atom_id res chain seq x y z
N MET A 1 1.95 11.04 13.36
CA MET A 1 2.13 9.74 12.66
C MET A 1 2.18 8.64 13.70
N LYS A 2 1.28 7.67 13.62
CA LYS A 2 1.20 6.56 14.58
C LYS A 2 2.20 5.45 14.26
N TYR A 3 2.39 5.17 12.96
CA TYR A 3 3.27 4.08 12.52
C TYR A 3 4.49 4.61 11.80
N GLU A 4 5.64 3.98 12.04
CA GLU A 4 6.84 4.21 11.26
C GLU A 4 6.70 3.50 9.92
N ILE A 5 7.01 4.21 8.83
CA ILE A 5 6.88 3.66 7.48
C ILE A 5 8.16 2.94 7.09
N GLN A 6 8.03 1.67 6.69
CA GLN A 6 9.12 0.89 6.11
C GLN A 6 8.72 0.44 4.72
N ARG A 7 9.69 0.37 3.81
CA ARG A 7 9.45 0.02 2.42
C ARG A 7 10.36 -1.13 2.03
N THR A 8 9.81 -2.15 1.39
CA THR A 8 10.62 -3.25 0.85
C THR A 8 11.41 -2.76 -0.36
N SER A 9 12.46 -3.50 -0.72
CA SER A 9 13.23 -3.23 -1.94
C SER A 9 12.33 -3.32 -3.17
N GLN A 10 11.41 -4.30 -3.18
CA GLN A 10 10.48 -4.46 -4.29
C GLN A 10 9.51 -3.29 -4.39
N PHE A 11 9.02 -2.79 -3.24
CA PHE A 11 8.15 -1.61 -3.25
C PHE A 11 8.87 -0.40 -3.88
N LYS A 12 10.14 -0.20 -3.55
CA LYS A 12 10.93 0.90 -4.11
C LYS A 12 11.04 0.80 -5.63
N LYS A 13 11.21 -0.41 -6.15
CA LYS A 13 11.21 -0.65 -7.61
C LYS A 13 9.84 -0.38 -8.22
N ASP A 14 8.78 -0.86 -7.55
CA ASP A 14 7.41 -0.62 -7.98
C ASP A 14 7.09 0.88 -8.02
N TYR A 15 7.57 1.62 -7.02
CA TYR A 15 7.37 3.07 -6.93
C TYR A 15 7.99 3.77 -8.15
N LYS A 16 9.22 3.41 -8.50
CA LYS A 16 9.89 3.98 -9.67
C LYS A 16 9.13 3.68 -10.96
N ALA A 17 8.60 2.46 -11.09
CA ALA A 17 7.80 2.10 -12.26
C ALA A 17 6.51 2.93 -12.33
N ALA A 18 5.87 3.18 -11.19
CA ALA A 18 4.66 4.01 -11.13
C ALA A 18 4.95 5.45 -11.58
N VAL A 19 6.08 6.01 -11.15
CA VAL A 19 6.51 7.35 -11.58
C VAL A 19 6.70 7.38 -13.11
N LYS A 20 7.36 6.37 -13.66
CA LYS A 20 7.58 6.29 -15.12
C LYS A 20 6.28 6.17 -15.90
N ARG A 21 5.26 5.55 -15.32
CA ARG A 21 3.93 5.41 -15.93
C ARG A 21 3.08 6.69 -15.79
N ASN A 22 3.63 7.74 -15.19
CA ASN A 22 2.93 9.00 -14.93
C ASN A 22 1.70 8.85 -14.04
N LEU A 23 1.71 7.91 -13.11
CA LEU A 23 0.64 7.79 -12.14
C LEU A 23 0.68 8.97 -11.17
N ASP A 24 -0.50 9.35 -10.67
CA ASP A 24 -0.59 10.47 -9.73
C ASP A 24 -0.07 10.05 -8.35
N MET A 25 1.21 10.26 -8.12
CA MET A 25 1.88 9.83 -6.89
C MET A 25 1.34 10.54 -5.64
N GLU A 26 0.68 11.68 -5.79
CA GLU A 26 0.04 12.35 -4.64
C GLU A 26 -1.10 11.51 -4.07
N GLN A 27 -1.77 10.72 -4.91
CA GLN A 27 -2.81 9.80 -4.43
C GLN A 27 -2.22 8.69 -3.57
N LEU A 28 -1.06 8.14 -3.96
CA LEU A 28 -0.36 7.16 -3.15
C LEU A 28 0.07 7.76 -1.81
N LYS A 29 0.64 8.96 -1.84
CA LYS A 29 1.08 9.65 -0.62
C LYS A 29 -0.08 9.89 0.33
N LYS A 30 -1.24 10.28 -0.20
CA LYS A 30 -2.45 10.50 0.60
C LYS A 30 -2.90 9.23 1.32
N VAL A 31 -2.93 8.11 0.60
CA VAL A 31 -3.30 6.82 1.16
C VAL A 31 -2.32 6.40 2.25
N VAL A 32 -1.02 6.50 1.97
CA VAL A 32 0.03 6.13 2.94
C VAL A 32 -0.06 6.99 4.20
N LYS A 33 -0.34 8.29 4.05
CA LYS A 33 -0.50 9.19 5.20
C LYS A 33 -1.66 8.77 6.09
N ILE A 34 -2.81 8.45 5.50
CA ILE A 34 -3.98 7.99 6.27
C ILE A 34 -3.62 6.72 7.07
N LEU A 35 -2.98 5.76 6.41
CA LEU A 35 -2.57 4.52 7.06
C LEU A 35 -1.52 4.76 8.14
N ALA A 36 -0.52 5.60 7.87
CA ALA A 36 0.54 5.90 8.83
C ALA A 36 0.02 6.64 10.06
N ASP A 37 -1.03 7.43 9.90
CA ASP A 37 -1.67 8.13 11.02
C ASP A 37 -2.57 7.21 11.84
N GLY A 38 -2.74 5.96 11.41
CA GLY A 38 -3.57 4.98 12.11
C GLY A 38 -5.06 5.15 11.85
N GLU A 39 -5.40 5.89 10.80
CA GLU A 39 -6.80 6.14 10.45
C GLU A 39 -7.31 5.08 9.47
N THR A 40 -8.63 4.90 9.44
CA THR A 40 -9.29 3.97 8.52
C THR A 40 -9.45 4.63 7.15
N LEU A 41 -9.11 3.88 6.09
CA LEU A 41 -9.34 4.36 4.73
C LEU A 41 -10.83 4.45 4.43
N PRO A 42 -11.28 5.49 3.68
CA PRO A 42 -12.64 5.52 3.15
C PRO A 42 -12.97 4.27 2.32
N GLU A 43 -14.25 3.91 2.28
CA GLU A 43 -14.73 2.69 1.58
C GLU A 43 -14.31 2.63 0.12
N GLU A 44 -14.21 3.78 -0.54
CA GLU A 44 -13.85 3.86 -1.95
C GLU A 44 -12.50 3.23 -2.27
N TYR A 45 -11.62 3.09 -1.28
CA TYR A 45 -10.30 2.46 -1.46
C TYR A 45 -10.36 0.94 -1.32
N ASP A 46 -11.52 0.37 -0.99
CA ASP A 46 -11.71 -1.09 -0.92
C ASP A 46 -10.59 -1.82 -0.16
N ASP A 47 -10.28 -1.32 1.05
CA ASP A 47 -9.25 -1.90 1.89
C ASP A 47 -9.71 -3.23 2.49
N HIS A 48 -8.94 -4.29 2.26
CA HIS A 48 -9.32 -5.64 2.72
C HIS A 48 -8.09 -6.51 2.97
N THR A 49 -8.29 -7.59 3.73
CA THR A 49 -7.24 -8.56 4.00
C THR A 49 -7.02 -9.48 2.80
N LEU A 50 -5.79 -9.94 2.65
CA LEU A 50 -5.43 -10.90 1.61
C LEU A 50 -5.36 -12.32 2.19
N LYS A 51 -5.45 -13.31 1.31
CA LYS A 51 -5.41 -14.73 1.66
C LYS A 51 -4.27 -15.43 0.92
N GLY A 52 -4.06 -16.71 1.23
CA GLY A 52 -3.04 -17.53 0.58
C GLY A 52 -1.64 -17.06 0.96
N LYS A 53 -0.74 -16.96 -0.01
CA LYS A 53 0.65 -16.58 0.24
C LYS A 53 0.82 -15.15 0.76
N TYR A 54 -0.21 -14.30 0.60
CA TYR A 54 -0.20 -12.95 1.13
C TYR A 54 -0.98 -12.83 2.44
N SER A 55 -1.27 -13.94 3.10
CA SER A 55 -1.94 -13.94 4.40
C SER A 55 -1.17 -13.07 5.39
N GLY A 56 -1.90 -12.23 6.13
CA GLY A 56 -1.30 -11.27 7.06
C GLY A 56 -1.07 -9.89 6.44
N TYR A 57 -1.21 -9.76 5.12
CA TYR A 57 -1.15 -8.48 4.42
C TYR A 57 -2.53 -7.97 4.10
N ARG A 58 -2.60 -6.68 3.79
CA ARG A 58 -3.83 -6.01 3.35
C ARG A 58 -3.59 -5.37 2.00
N GLU A 59 -4.67 -5.14 1.28
CA GLU A 59 -4.63 -4.50 -0.04
C GLU A 59 -5.65 -3.38 -0.06
N CYS A 60 -5.30 -2.26 -0.68
CA CYS A 60 -6.27 -1.21 -0.98
C CYS A 60 -6.08 -0.75 -2.44
N HIS A 61 -7.13 -0.15 -2.99
CA HIS A 61 -7.14 0.35 -4.36
C HIS A 61 -6.92 1.86 -4.31
N ILE A 62 -5.73 2.32 -4.75
CA ILE A 62 -5.45 3.75 -4.91
C ILE A 62 -6.29 4.28 -6.06
N GLN A 63 -6.36 3.49 -7.14
CA GLN A 63 -7.27 3.64 -8.28
C GLN A 63 -7.79 2.24 -8.62
N PRO A 64 -8.81 2.09 -9.48
CA PRO A 64 -9.39 0.76 -9.76
C PRO A 64 -8.40 -0.34 -10.10
N ASP A 65 -7.32 -0.01 -10.84
CA ASP A 65 -6.28 -1.00 -11.15
C ASP A 65 -4.90 -0.52 -10.69
N TRP A 66 -4.85 0.19 -9.59
CA TRP A 66 -3.59 0.56 -8.94
C TRP A 66 -3.69 0.23 -7.46
N LEU A 67 -3.01 -0.83 -7.05
CA LEU A 67 -3.11 -1.44 -5.74
C LEU A 67 -1.92 -1.08 -4.87
N LEU A 68 -2.15 -1.07 -3.56
CA LEU A 68 -1.09 -1.02 -2.55
C LEU A 68 -1.26 -2.22 -1.64
N VAL A 69 -0.23 -3.05 -1.54
CA VAL A 69 -0.17 -4.17 -0.59
C VAL A 69 0.70 -3.74 0.58
N TYR A 70 0.16 -3.85 1.78
CA TYR A 70 0.83 -3.37 2.99
C TYR A 70 0.51 -4.26 4.19
N LYS A 71 1.25 -4.05 5.26
CA LYS A 71 1.04 -4.75 6.53
C LYS A 71 1.25 -3.78 7.68
N ILE A 72 0.39 -3.86 8.69
CA ILE A 72 0.56 -3.09 9.93
C ILE A 72 0.94 -4.07 11.03
N THR A 73 2.07 -3.81 11.68
CA THR A 73 2.55 -4.57 12.83
C THR A 73 2.30 -3.71 14.07
N GLU A 74 1.21 -4.00 14.79
CA GLU A 74 0.71 -3.16 15.88
C GLU A 74 1.68 -3.03 17.03
N ASP A 75 2.25 -4.14 17.50
CA ASP A 75 3.14 -4.13 18.66
C ASP A 75 4.46 -3.41 18.40
N LEU A 76 4.88 -3.27 17.15
CA LEU A 76 6.07 -2.53 16.77
C LEU A 76 5.76 -1.15 16.20
N LEU A 77 4.50 -0.83 16.00
CA LEU A 77 4.02 0.42 15.38
C LEU A 77 4.67 0.67 14.02
N ILE A 78 4.66 -0.35 13.17
CA ILE A 78 5.27 -0.30 11.83
C ILE A 78 4.21 -0.48 10.75
N LEU A 79 4.26 0.38 9.74
CA LEU A 79 3.52 0.23 8.49
C LEU A 79 4.53 -0.19 7.41
N SER A 80 4.43 -1.44 6.95
CA SER A 80 5.31 -1.97 5.91
C SER A 80 4.62 -1.86 4.55
N LEU A 81 5.21 -1.09 3.64
CA LEU A 81 4.75 -0.97 2.27
C LEU A 81 5.44 -2.08 1.47
N TYR A 82 4.66 -3.06 1.02
CA TYR A 82 5.18 -4.30 0.45
C TYR A 82 5.28 -4.27 -1.06
N ARG A 83 4.19 -3.92 -1.77
CA ARG A 83 4.13 -3.83 -3.21
C ARG A 83 3.13 -2.76 -3.65
N THR A 84 3.33 -2.21 -4.84
CA THR A 84 2.31 -1.40 -5.51
C THR A 84 2.39 -1.64 -7.02
N GLY A 85 1.25 -1.63 -7.69
CA GLY A 85 1.15 -1.88 -9.12
C GLY A 85 -0.25 -2.28 -9.52
N THR A 86 -0.40 -2.74 -10.77
CA THR A 86 -1.67 -3.26 -11.26
C THR A 86 -1.90 -4.67 -10.76
N HIS A 87 -3.12 -5.21 -10.96
CA HIS A 87 -3.40 -6.61 -10.67
C HIS A 87 -2.43 -7.53 -11.41
N SER A 88 -2.16 -7.23 -12.67
CA SER A 88 -1.21 -8.03 -13.48
C SER A 88 0.21 -7.97 -12.93
N ASP A 89 0.62 -6.83 -12.38
CA ASP A 89 1.96 -6.69 -11.80
C ASP A 89 2.14 -7.53 -10.54
N LEU A 90 1.07 -7.66 -9.74
CA LEU A 90 1.16 -8.21 -8.38
C LEU A 90 0.68 -9.67 -8.27
N PHE A 91 -0.20 -10.09 -9.17
CA PHE A 91 -0.86 -11.40 -9.07
C PHE A 91 -0.88 -12.20 -10.40
#